data_eed3bcf0590671ada006077dade9b47d
#
_entry.id   eed3bcf0590671ada006077dade9b47d
#
_cell.length_a   1.000
_cell.length_b   1.000
_cell.length_c   1.000
_cell.angle_alpha   90.00
_cell.angle_beta   90.00
_cell.angle_gamma   90.00
#
_symmetry.space_group_name_H-M   'P 1'
#
loop_
_entity.id
_entity.type
_entity.pdbx_description
1 polymer ?
#
loop_
_entity_poly.entity_id
_entity_poly.type
_entity_poly.pdbx_seq_one_letter_code
_entity_poly.pdbx_strand_id
1 'polypeptide(L)'
;DNTLIINRGSRSIVVANQLEDITIVNTDDAVYVGKKGASESLKDLRRENPALQSYFDMGQVIYKPWGTYEILSAARQYVVRKVMLTQGRTIYAHKHARRTEHWIIVSGRARIMLAGVEKEYGSNDSMEIPENTVHQISNIGDVPLVFMEISTGEEVMERDLISVESRDLNEAELGYRTEPFVKLQPAFKDYLWGGTKLKEHYGKHCDYDSIAESWELSAHEAGQSIVASGRYKGRLFADYLSKIGRENCGWKCQSIERFPILVKLIDAKENLSVQVHPDDDYALSRENEYGKNEMWYVLEHEEGAGIYCGFKQDMTREQVQEALKDGSILSLLNWIPVEDGKAYYIPAGTVHAIGKGVVVCEIQQSSNCTYRLYDYNRTDRYGNRRQLHVEKALEVMDYHRYELPQFQDETVVKDTYTCRILSRCKYFECASYQIHGTAELPAYSDSFSSLV
;
A
#
# COMPACT_ATOMS: atom_id res chain seq x y z
N ASP A 1 -23.18 -4.87 31.26
CA ASP A 1 -22.53 -6.10 30.83
C ASP A 1 -22.28 -6.15 29.31
N ASN A 2 -21.48 -5.25 28.78
CA ASN A 2 -21.12 -5.24 27.34
C ASN A 2 -19.60 -5.37 27.16
N THR A 3 -18.94 -6.13 28.03
CA THR A 3 -17.50 -6.32 28.07
C THR A 3 -17.11 -7.50 27.19
N LEU A 4 -16.16 -7.30 26.26
CA LEU A 4 -15.55 -8.34 25.42
C LEU A 4 -14.20 -8.72 26.00
N ILE A 5 -14.00 -10.02 26.28
CA ILE A 5 -12.72 -10.55 26.72
C ILE A 5 -12.27 -11.62 25.73
N ILE A 6 -11.11 -11.41 25.12
CA ILE A 6 -10.43 -12.38 24.27
C ILE A 6 -9.12 -12.75 24.96
N ASN A 7 -9.02 -13.97 25.45
CA ASN A 7 -7.79 -14.51 26.02
C ASN A 7 -7.17 -15.54 25.06
N ARG A 8 -6.04 -15.21 24.48
CA ARG A 8 -5.21 -16.08 23.63
C ARG A 8 -3.86 -16.40 24.27
N GLY A 9 -3.60 -15.85 25.46
CA GLY A 9 -2.39 -16.16 26.23
C GLY A 9 -2.40 -17.62 26.68
N SER A 10 -1.35 -18.37 26.34
CA SER A 10 -1.21 -19.79 26.68
C SER A 10 -0.90 -20.04 28.16
N ARG A 11 -0.42 -19.02 28.88
CA ARG A 11 0.06 -19.10 30.27
C ARG A 11 -0.53 -18.05 31.19
N SER A 12 -1.59 -17.36 30.76
CA SER A 12 -2.20 -16.27 31.51
C SER A 12 -3.70 -16.46 31.71
N ILE A 13 -4.18 -16.01 32.85
CA ILE A 13 -5.62 -15.95 33.17
C ILE A 13 -6.01 -14.48 33.23
N VAL A 14 -7.10 -14.09 32.54
CA VAL A 14 -7.68 -12.78 32.65
C VAL A 14 -8.84 -12.83 33.67
N VAL A 15 -8.72 -12.10 34.76
CA VAL A 15 -9.79 -11.91 35.71
C VAL A 15 -10.30 -10.47 35.59
N ALA A 16 -11.56 -10.32 35.20
CA ALA A 16 -12.22 -9.03 35.06
C ALA A 16 -13.36 -8.96 36.07
N ASN A 17 -13.41 -7.89 36.85
CA ASN A 17 -14.43 -7.70 37.87
C ASN A 17 -15.05 -6.30 37.74
N GLN A 18 -16.39 -6.22 37.70
CA GLN A 18 -17.19 -4.99 37.68
C GLN A 18 -16.78 -4.01 36.54
N LEU A 19 -16.47 -4.53 35.35
CA LEU A 19 -16.13 -3.74 34.15
C LEU A 19 -17.34 -3.65 33.23
N GLU A 20 -17.58 -2.48 32.65
CA GLU A 20 -18.62 -2.21 31.65
C GLU A 20 -18.02 -1.55 30.42
N ASP A 21 -18.51 -1.93 29.25
CA ASP A 21 -18.12 -1.38 27.94
C ASP A 21 -16.61 -1.41 27.67
N ILE A 22 -15.92 -2.45 28.10
CA ILE A 22 -14.50 -2.64 27.98
C ILE A 22 -14.21 -3.80 27.02
N THR A 23 -13.18 -3.64 26.18
CA THR A 23 -12.55 -4.73 25.44
C THR A 23 -11.20 -5.05 26.08
N ILE A 24 -11.02 -6.31 26.45
CA ILE A 24 -9.72 -6.84 26.91
C ILE A 24 -9.28 -7.91 25.92
N VAL A 25 -8.09 -7.73 25.36
CA VAL A 25 -7.42 -8.74 24.52
C VAL A 25 -6.10 -9.08 25.21
N ASN A 26 -5.95 -10.33 25.59
CA ASN A 26 -4.73 -10.85 26.18
C ASN A 26 -4.11 -11.87 25.23
N THR A 27 -2.84 -11.66 24.89
CA THR A 27 -2.00 -12.58 24.13
C THR A 27 -0.81 -13.01 25.00
N ASP A 28 0.10 -13.83 24.49
CA ASP A 28 1.28 -14.27 25.25
C ASP A 28 2.26 -13.13 25.54
N ASP A 29 2.17 -12.03 24.81
CA ASP A 29 3.14 -10.93 24.71
C ASP A 29 2.57 -9.55 25.02
N ALA A 30 1.24 -9.38 24.98
CA ALA A 30 0.61 -8.09 25.21
C ALA A 30 -0.80 -8.20 25.81
N VAL A 31 -1.17 -7.19 26.57
CA VAL A 31 -2.55 -7.00 27.06
C VAL A 31 -3.07 -5.65 26.58
N TYR A 32 -4.13 -5.68 25.80
CA TYR A 32 -4.88 -4.49 25.44
C TYR A 32 -6.11 -4.35 26.34
N VAL A 33 -6.30 -3.16 26.90
CA VAL A 33 -7.51 -2.79 27.64
C VAL A 33 -7.99 -1.44 27.12
N GLY A 34 -9.19 -1.39 26.57
CA GLY A 34 -9.77 -0.18 26.01
C GLY A 34 -11.28 -0.17 26.07
N LYS A 35 -11.91 1.00 25.86
CA LYS A 35 -13.36 1.07 25.69
C LYS A 35 -13.79 0.28 24.47
N LYS A 36 -14.97 -0.33 24.52
CA LYS A 36 -15.54 -1.03 23.37
C LYS A 36 -15.65 -0.08 22.18
N GLY A 37 -15.11 -0.48 21.03
CA GLY A 37 -15.04 0.36 19.82
C GLY A 37 -13.82 1.28 19.72
N ALA A 38 -12.97 1.38 20.75
CA ALA A 38 -11.78 2.21 20.75
C ALA A 38 -10.54 1.51 20.15
N SER A 39 -10.69 0.35 19.51
CA SER A 39 -9.57 -0.42 18.94
C SER A 39 -8.83 0.31 17.81
N GLU A 40 -9.43 1.34 17.20
CA GLU A 40 -8.78 2.13 16.17
C GLU A 40 -7.76 3.13 16.72
N SER A 41 -7.91 3.56 17.96
CA SER A 41 -6.87 4.35 18.64
C SER A 41 -5.54 3.58 18.79
N LEU A 42 -5.55 2.25 18.61
CA LEU A 42 -4.32 1.43 18.54
C LEU A 42 -3.43 1.81 17.36
N LYS A 43 -4.02 2.25 16.22
CA LYS A 43 -3.26 2.73 15.06
C LYS A 43 -2.51 4.02 15.39
N ASP A 44 -3.16 4.92 16.13
CA ASP A 44 -2.56 6.17 16.55
C ASP A 44 -1.48 5.92 17.61
N LEU A 45 -1.76 5.06 18.61
CA LEU A 45 -0.76 4.62 19.59
C LEU A 45 0.48 3.99 18.92
N ARG A 46 0.28 3.19 17.89
CA ARG A 46 1.37 2.60 17.09
C ARG A 46 2.19 3.68 16.41
N ARG A 47 1.55 4.66 15.79
CA ARG A 47 2.21 5.78 15.08
C ARG A 47 2.97 6.69 16.05
N GLU A 48 2.38 6.97 17.20
CA GLU A 48 2.95 7.87 18.23
C GLU A 48 4.05 7.20 19.07
N ASN A 49 4.07 5.88 19.12
CA ASN A 49 5.03 5.10 19.89
C ASN A 49 5.73 4.04 19.06
N PRO A 50 6.76 4.43 18.27
CA PRO A 50 7.49 3.49 17.42
C PRO A 50 8.10 2.29 18.16
N ALA A 51 8.39 2.43 19.46
CA ALA A 51 8.89 1.33 20.30
C ALA A 51 7.87 0.20 20.50
N LEU A 52 6.58 0.46 20.30
CA LEU A 52 5.53 -0.56 20.38
C LEU A 52 5.35 -1.33 19.07
N GLN A 53 5.98 -0.88 17.97
CA GLN A 53 5.80 -1.49 16.65
C GLN A 53 6.06 -3.00 16.64
N SER A 54 7.18 -3.42 17.27
CA SER A 54 7.56 -4.84 17.32
C SER A 54 6.53 -5.71 18.05
N TYR A 55 5.82 -5.18 19.04
CA TYR A 55 4.76 -5.91 19.75
C TYR A 55 3.49 -6.07 18.90
N PHE A 56 3.17 -5.08 18.06
CA PHE A 56 2.05 -5.19 17.14
C PHE A 56 2.31 -6.16 15.99
N ASP A 57 3.58 -6.37 15.65
CA ASP A 57 4.00 -7.23 14.56
C ASP A 57 4.32 -8.67 15.02
N MET A 58 4.30 -8.96 16.33
CA MET A 58 4.57 -10.30 16.87
C MET A 58 3.59 -11.34 16.39
N GLY A 59 4.11 -12.49 15.96
CA GLY A 59 3.32 -13.61 15.43
C GLY A 59 2.69 -13.34 14.05
N GLN A 60 2.98 -12.20 13.43
CA GLN A 60 2.57 -11.92 12.05
C GLN A 60 3.70 -12.28 11.09
N VAL A 61 3.33 -12.92 9.99
CA VAL A 61 4.25 -13.15 8.88
C VAL A 61 4.30 -11.88 8.04
N ILE A 62 5.46 -11.23 8.02
CA ILE A 62 5.70 -10.00 7.26
C ILE A 62 6.36 -10.35 5.94
N TYR A 63 5.71 -9.97 4.85
CA TYR A 63 6.18 -10.24 3.50
C TYR A 63 7.14 -9.15 3.02
N LYS A 64 8.26 -9.58 2.45
CA LYS A 64 9.31 -8.73 1.88
C LYS A 64 9.64 -9.21 0.46
N PRO A 65 10.27 -8.37 -0.38
CA PRO A 65 10.66 -8.76 -1.75
C PRO A 65 11.53 -10.01 -1.85
N TRP A 66 12.25 -10.32 -0.80
CA TRP A 66 13.18 -11.44 -0.72
C TRP A 66 12.58 -12.68 -0.06
N GLY A 67 11.42 -12.59 0.56
CA GLY A 67 10.79 -13.69 1.27
C GLY A 67 9.90 -13.19 2.41
N THR A 68 9.98 -13.83 3.57
CA THR A 68 9.18 -13.46 4.73
C THR A 68 10.01 -13.43 6.00
N TYR A 69 9.53 -12.72 7.00
CA TYR A 69 9.98 -12.92 8.37
C TYR A 69 8.80 -12.88 9.36
N GLU A 70 9.00 -13.56 10.47
CA GLU A 70 8.06 -13.63 11.58
C GLU A 70 8.79 -13.21 12.85
N ILE A 71 8.24 -12.25 13.61
CA ILE A 71 8.81 -11.86 14.90
C ILE A 71 8.29 -12.86 15.94
N LEU A 72 9.21 -13.66 16.48
CA LEU A 72 8.91 -14.69 17.47
C LEU A 72 8.94 -14.17 18.91
N SER A 73 9.82 -13.20 19.17
CA SER A 73 9.93 -12.55 20.46
C SER A 73 10.59 -11.19 20.30
N ALA A 74 10.14 -10.20 21.06
CA ALA A 74 10.73 -8.86 21.04
C ALA A 74 10.67 -8.22 22.42
N ALA A 75 11.73 -7.49 22.77
CA ALA A 75 11.81 -6.59 23.91
C ALA A 75 12.69 -5.39 23.51
N ARG A 76 12.80 -4.40 24.40
CA ARG A 76 13.61 -3.19 24.09
C ARG A 76 15.03 -3.51 23.65
N GLN A 77 15.65 -4.53 24.24
CA GLN A 77 17.06 -4.87 24.05
C GLN A 77 17.30 -6.02 23.08
N TYR A 78 16.25 -6.68 22.58
CA TYR A 78 16.38 -7.77 21.61
C TYR A 78 15.13 -7.96 20.74
N VAL A 79 15.35 -8.52 19.56
CA VAL A 79 14.31 -9.06 18.68
C VAL A 79 14.78 -10.41 18.14
N VAL A 80 13.88 -11.40 18.17
CA VAL A 80 14.12 -12.73 17.57
C VAL A 80 13.18 -12.88 16.38
N ARG A 81 13.76 -13.19 15.21
CA ARG A 81 13.01 -13.39 13.97
C ARG A 81 13.31 -14.76 13.39
N LYS A 82 12.30 -15.37 12.79
CA LYS A 82 12.45 -16.44 11.81
C LYS A 82 12.38 -15.81 10.43
N VAL A 83 13.43 -15.92 9.67
CA VAL A 83 13.55 -15.34 8.33
C VAL A 83 13.55 -16.46 7.30
N MET A 84 12.78 -16.28 6.23
CA MET A 84 12.73 -17.19 5.09
C MET A 84 13.02 -16.43 3.80
N LEU A 85 14.15 -16.75 3.16
CA LEU A 85 14.50 -16.24 1.84
C LEU A 85 14.04 -17.21 0.75
N THR A 86 13.28 -16.70 -0.19
CA THR A 86 12.89 -17.44 -1.39
C THR A 86 14.12 -17.77 -2.25
N GLN A 87 14.05 -18.85 -3.00
CA GLN A 87 15.12 -19.31 -3.90
C GLN A 87 15.65 -18.16 -4.79
N GLY A 88 16.98 -18.01 -4.86
CA GLY A 88 17.66 -17.02 -5.67
C GLY A 88 17.47 -15.56 -5.20
N ARG A 89 16.91 -15.34 -4.01
CA ARG A 89 16.71 -13.99 -3.45
C ARG A 89 17.86 -13.61 -2.52
N THR A 90 18.00 -12.28 -2.34
CA THR A 90 19.06 -11.66 -1.55
C THR A 90 18.49 -10.59 -0.65
N ILE A 91 18.87 -10.58 0.63
CA ILE A 91 18.84 -9.37 1.47
C ILE A 91 20.13 -8.63 1.19
N TYR A 92 20.01 -7.46 0.55
CA TYR A 92 21.16 -6.71 0.07
C TYR A 92 22.02 -6.12 1.19
N ALA A 93 23.21 -5.67 0.81
CA ALA A 93 24.20 -5.13 1.73
C ALA A 93 23.65 -3.98 2.58
N HIS A 94 23.74 -4.15 3.89
CA HIS A 94 23.31 -3.18 4.88
C HIS A 94 24.14 -3.33 6.15
N LYS A 95 23.99 -2.43 7.09
CA LYS A 95 24.57 -2.49 8.42
C LYS A 95 23.61 -1.92 9.46
N HIS A 96 23.89 -2.19 10.71
CA HIS A 96 23.15 -1.67 11.85
C HIS A 96 24.08 -0.90 12.76
N ALA A 97 23.69 0.31 13.16
CA ALA A 97 24.54 1.18 13.96
C ALA A 97 24.50 0.86 15.46
N ARG A 98 23.45 0.19 15.94
CA ARG A 98 23.13 0.05 17.37
C ARG A 98 22.73 -1.36 17.79
N ARG A 99 22.99 -2.38 16.92
CA ARG A 99 22.69 -3.77 17.26
C ARG A 99 23.72 -4.72 16.68
N THR A 100 23.95 -5.79 17.41
CA THR A 100 24.63 -6.99 16.94
C THR A 100 23.59 -8.02 16.55
N GLU A 101 23.84 -8.76 15.48
CA GLU A 101 22.97 -9.85 15.05
C GLU A 101 23.67 -11.20 15.14
N HIS A 102 22.92 -12.23 15.56
CA HIS A 102 23.37 -13.61 15.54
C HIS A 102 22.43 -14.37 14.62
N TRP A 103 22.99 -14.98 13.58
CA TRP A 103 22.23 -15.80 12.62
C TRP A 103 22.54 -17.26 12.79
N ILE A 104 21.50 -18.10 12.72
CA ILE A 104 21.60 -19.55 12.74
C ILE A 104 20.84 -20.08 11.54
N ILE A 105 21.52 -20.73 10.61
CA ILE A 105 20.90 -21.33 9.44
C ILE A 105 20.15 -22.61 9.87
N VAL A 106 18.83 -22.60 9.68
CA VAL A 106 17.96 -23.75 10.02
C VAL A 106 17.89 -24.74 8.86
N SER A 107 17.72 -24.21 7.63
CA SER A 107 17.65 -25.04 6.42
C SER A 107 18.01 -24.24 5.17
N GLY A 108 18.45 -24.92 4.12
CA GLY A 108 18.88 -24.29 2.86
C GLY A 108 20.37 -24.01 2.80
N ARG A 109 20.80 -23.27 1.77
CA ARG A 109 22.20 -22.86 1.56
C ARG A 109 22.27 -21.36 1.34
N ALA A 110 23.10 -20.70 2.10
CA ALA A 110 23.32 -19.27 2.06
C ALA A 110 24.72 -18.93 1.52
N ARG A 111 24.83 -17.87 0.74
CA ARG A 111 26.07 -17.15 0.56
C ARG A 111 25.98 -15.85 1.33
N ILE A 112 26.88 -15.64 2.26
CA ILE A 112 26.88 -14.47 3.15
C ILE A 112 28.17 -13.69 2.92
N MET A 113 28.03 -12.41 2.66
CA MET A 113 29.11 -11.44 2.65
C MET A 113 29.11 -10.73 4.00
N LEU A 114 30.24 -10.76 4.69
CA LEU A 114 30.47 -10.06 5.96
C LEU A 114 31.77 -9.26 5.88
N ALA A 115 31.71 -7.95 6.05
CA ALA A 115 32.87 -7.05 5.95
C ALA A 115 33.68 -7.25 4.65
N GLY A 116 33.01 -7.49 3.51
CA GLY A 116 33.65 -7.70 2.22
C GLY A 116 34.14 -9.14 1.95
N VAL A 117 34.01 -10.07 2.93
CA VAL A 117 34.41 -11.47 2.77
C VAL A 117 33.15 -12.33 2.52
N GLU A 118 33.12 -13.03 1.39
CA GLU A 118 32.04 -13.98 1.07
C GLU A 118 32.36 -15.39 1.54
N LYS A 119 31.37 -16.07 2.14
CA LYS A 119 31.44 -17.47 2.54
C LYS A 119 30.09 -18.14 2.40
N GLU A 120 30.11 -19.44 2.11
CA GLU A 120 28.88 -20.27 2.07
C GLU A 120 28.61 -20.92 3.43
N TYR A 121 27.33 -21.00 3.77
CA TYR A 121 26.80 -21.55 5.02
C TYR A 121 25.65 -22.51 4.71
N GLY A 122 25.55 -23.56 5.50
CA GLY A 122 24.48 -24.54 5.44
C GLY A 122 23.75 -24.72 6.77
N SER A 123 22.85 -25.71 6.84
CA SER A 123 22.08 -25.99 8.05
C SER A 123 23.00 -26.23 9.25
N ASN A 124 22.64 -25.67 10.41
CA ASN A 124 23.37 -25.61 11.69
C ASN A 124 24.62 -24.72 11.71
N ASP A 125 24.97 -24.08 10.63
CA ASP A 125 26.01 -23.02 10.70
C ASP A 125 25.42 -21.79 11.40
N SER A 126 26.29 -21.10 12.13
CA SER A 126 25.94 -19.84 12.82
C SER A 126 27.03 -18.78 12.64
N MET A 127 26.63 -17.53 12.79
CA MET A 127 27.54 -16.41 12.71
C MET A 127 27.05 -15.24 13.56
N GLU A 128 28.02 -14.42 13.99
CA GLU A 128 27.80 -13.12 14.61
C GLU A 128 28.09 -12.01 13.60
N ILE A 129 27.24 -10.99 13.60
CA ILE A 129 27.38 -9.77 12.80
C ILE A 129 27.47 -8.60 13.78
N PRO A 130 28.69 -8.08 14.05
CA PRO A 130 28.87 -6.97 14.96
C PRO A 130 28.22 -5.68 14.46
N GLU A 131 27.96 -4.75 15.37
CA GLU A 131 27.52 -3.39 15.04
C GLU A 131 28.39 -2.76 13.95
N ASN A 132 27.76 -1.92 13.12
CA ASN A 132 28.40 -1.21 12.01
C ASN A 132 29.08 -2.10 10.94
N THR A 133 28.90 -3.42 10.99
CA THR A 133 29.49 -4.34 10.02
C THR A 133 28.55 -4.53 8.82
N VAL A 134 29.08 -4.24 7.63
CA VAL A 134 28.34 -4.45 6.37
C VAL A 134 28.17 -5.93 6.11
N HIS A 135 26.95 -6.35 5.85
CA HIS A 135 26.60 -7.74 5.58
C HIS A 135 25.49 -7.88 4.55
N GLN A 136 25.46 -9.03 3.87
CA GLN A 136 24.49 -9.41 2.85
C GLN A 136 24.28 -10.91 2.93
N ILE A 137 23.05 -11.40 2.65
CA ILE A 137 22.75 -12.83 2.57
C ILE A 137 21.97 -13.13 1.29
N SER A 138 22.39 -14.18 0.58
CA SER A 138 21.75 -14.69 -0.64
C SER A 138 21.39 -16.15 -0.47
N ASN A 139 20.19 -16.53 -0.89
CA ASN A 139 19.83 -17.94 -1.02
C ASN A 139 20.41 -18.50 -2.32
N ILE A 140 21.38 -19.40 -2.21
CA ILE A 140 22.06 -20.07 -3.34
C ILE A 140 21.60 -21.52 -3.52
N GLY A 141 20.63 -21.97 -2.72
CA GLY A 141 20.08 -23.32 -2.80
C GLY A 141 18.82 -23.41 -3.67
N ASP A 142 18.35 -24.63 -3.87
CA ASP A 142 17.16 -24.96 -4.68
C ASP A 142 15.86 -24.93 -3.87
N VAL A 143 15.97 -24.70 -2.56
CA VAL A 143 14.86 -24.64 -1.60
C VAL A 143 14.89 -23.30 -0.85
N PRO A 144 13.80 -22.90 -0.18
CA PRO A 144 13.82 -21.72 0.68
C PRO A 144 14.91 -21.82 1.75
N LEU A 145 15.67 -20.74 1.93
CA LEU A 145 16.64 -20.59 3.01
C LEU A 145 15.91 -20.10 4.26
N VAL A 146 16.00 -20.85 5.35
CA VAL A 146 15.42 -20.45 6.63
C VAL A 146 16.53 -20.24 7.64
N PHE A 147 16.52 -19.10 8.31
CA PHE A 147 17.44 -18.82 9.41
C PHE A 147 16.75 -18.09 10.56
N MET A 148 17.31 -18.26 11.75
CA MET A 148 16.93 -17.50 12.93
C MET A 148 17.86 -16.28 13.03
N GLU A 149 17.29 -15.12 13.20
CA GLU A 149 17.99 -13.87 13.47
C GLU A 149 17.69 -13.43 14.91
N ILE A 150 18.73 -13.21 15.68
CA ILE A 150 18.64 -12.66 17.04
C ILE A 150 19.40 -11.34 17.01
N SER A 151 18.67 -10.24 17.03
CA SER A 151 19.21 -8.90 17.14
C SER A 151 19.28 -8.48 18.61
N THR A 152 20.41 -7.95 19.07
CA THR A 152 20.62 -7.46 20.45
C THR A 152 21.27 -6.08 20.43
N GLY A 153 20.90 -5.21 21.40
CA GLY A 153 21.43 -3.85 21.52
C GLY A 153 20.83 -3.10 22.71
N GLU A 154 21.23 -1.86 22.93
CA GLU A 154 20.59 -1.01 23.95
C GLU A 154 19.10 -0.76 23.66
N GLU A 155 18.80 -0.60 22.37
CA GLU A 155 17.44 -0.46 21.85
C GLU A 155 17.39 -0.95 20.40
N VAL A 156 16.70 -2.06 20.15
CA VAL A 156 16.59 -2.66 18.81
C VAL A 156 15.40 -2.07 18.09
N MET A 157 15.65 -1.30 16.99
CA MET A 157 14.64 -0.65 16.18
C MET A 157 14.81 -1.01 14.70
N GLU A 158 13.70 -1.17 13.96
CA GLU A 158 13.73 -1.38 12.50
C GLU A 158 14.45 -0.26 11.73
N ARG A 159 14.30 0.99 12.18
CA ARG A 159 14.93 2.16 11.57
C ARG A 159 16.46 2.25 11.77
N ASP A 160 17.05 1.32 12.50
CA ASP A 160 18.50 1.20 12.67
C ASP A 160 19.20 0.61 11.44
N LEU A 161 18.44 0.14 10.46
CA LEU A 161 18.95 -0.41 9.21
C LEU A 161 19.51 0.71 8.32
N ILE A 162 20.80 0.64 8.03
CA ILE A 162 21.51 1.56 7.12
C ILE A 162 21.87 0.76 5.88
N SER A 163 21.18 1.04 4.77
CA SER A 163 21.55 0.46 3.46
C SER A 163 22.95 0.94 3.08
N VAL A 164 23.82 0.00 2.74
CA VAL A 164 25.15 0.31 2.24
C VAL A 164 25.13 0.20 0.73
N GLU A 165 25.51 1.29 0.07
CA GLU A 165 25.76 1.24 -1.36
C GLU A 165 26.94 0.31 -1.63
N SER A 166 26.76 -0.66 -2.52
CA SER A 166 27.89 -1.43 -3.06
C SER A 166 28.71 -0.51 -3.98
N ARG A 167 29.50 0.37 -3.37
CA ARG A 167 30.41 1.30 -4.08
C ARG A 167 31.64 0.64 -4.68
N ASP A 168 31.85 -0.67 -4.51
CA ASP A 168 33.10 -1.35 -4.90
C ASP A 168 32.98 -2.27 -6.11
N LEU A 169 32.01 -2.07 -6.98
CA LEU A 169 32.07 -2.58 -8.34
C LEU A 169 31.95 -1.39 -9.28
N ASN A 170 33.08 -0.81 -9.70
CA ASN A 170 33.27 0.08 -10.85
C ASN A 170 32.02 0.66 -11.53
N GLU A 171 31.12 1.32 -10.78
CA GLU A 171 29.97 2.04 -11.31
C GLU A 171 30.41 3.23 -12.19
N ALA A 172 31.69 3.66 -12.08
CA ALA A 172 32.27 4.69 -12.89
C ALA A 172 32.50 4.24 -14.36
N GLU A 173 32.57 2.92 -14.64
CA GLU A 173 32.74 2.40 -16.02
C GLU A 173 31.43 1.95 -16.68
N LEU A 174 30.40 1.67 -15.89
CA LEU A 174 29.03 1.43 -16.34
C LEU A 174 28.24 2.72 -16.20
N GLY A 175 28.49 3.68 -17.07
CA GLY A 175 27.79 4.97 -17.06
C GLY A 175 26.31 4.77 -16.71
N TYR A 176 25.78 5.61 -15.79
CA TYR A 176 24.39 5.65 -15.32
C TYR A 176 23.42 5.62 -16.51
N ARG A 177 23.20 4.45 -17.09
CA ARG A 177 22.09 4.23 -18.01
C ARG A 177 20.92 3.84 -17.15
N THR A 178 20.06 4.81 -16.89
CA THR A 178 18.69 4.54 -16.45
C THR A 178 18.12 3.51 -17.43
N GLU A 179 17.63 2.39 -16.90
CA GLU A 179 16.89 1.45 -17.74
C GLU A 179 15.65 2.19 -18.26
N PRO A 180 15.47 2.29 -19.59
CA PRO A 180 14.37 3.08 -20.14
C PRO A 180 12.99 2.53 -19.73
N PHE A 181 12.92 1.26 -19.36
CA PHE A 181 11.71 0.58 -18.92
C PHE A 181 11.96 -0.27 -17.69
N VAL A 182 11.10 -0.11 -16.70
CA VAL A 182 11.10 -0.90 -15.48
C VAL A 182 9.74 -1.55 -15.30
N LYS A 183 9.70 -2.89 -15.23
CA LYS A 183 8.48 -3.62 -14.86
C LYS A 183 8.32 -3.56 -13.34
N LEU A 184 7.08 -3.39 -12.90
CA LEU A 184 6.73 -3.42 -11.49
C LEU A 184 5.87 -4.66 -11.18
N GLN A 185 6.04 -5.19 -9.99
CA GLN A 185 5.15 -6.16 -9.37
C GLN A 185 4.30 -5.42 -8.35
N PRO A 186 2.96 -5.55 -8.41
CA PRO A 186 2.07 -4.80 -7.54
C PRO A 186 2.12 -5.25 -6.08
N ALA A 187 1.68 -4.36 -5.19
CA ALA A 187 1.27 -4.71 -3.83
C ALA A 187 -0.23 -5.01 -3.82
N PHE A 188 -0.66 -6.01 -3.05
CA PHE A 188 -2.07 -6.44 -3.00
C PHE A 188 -2.73 -6.09 -1.67
N LYS A 189 -4.06 -5.88 -1.73
CA LYS A 189 -4.94 -5.66 -0.58
C LYS A 189 -6.16 -6.57 -0.67
N ASP A 190 -6.59 -7.15 0.46
CA ASP A 190 -7.71 -8.09 0.59
C ASP A 190 -8.87 -7.50 1.42
N TYR A 191 -9.33 -6.32 1.08
CA TYR A 191 -10.44 -5.69 1.78
C TYR A 191 -11.74 -6.48 1.66
N LEU A 192 -12.66 -6.29 2.62
CA LEU A 192 -13.95 -7.02 2.75
C LEU A 192 -14.84 -6.98 1.50
N TRP A 193 -14.70 -5.96 0.68
CA TRP A 193 -15.50 -5.74 -0.53
C TRP A 193 -14.83 -6.30 -1.79
N GLY A 194 -13.62 -6.85 -1.66
CA GLY A 194 -12.85 -7.35 -2.79
C GLY A 194 -13.36 -8.66 -3.37
N GLY A 195 -13.10 -8.85 -4.66
CA GLY A 195 -13.48 -10.02 -5.43
C GLY A 195 -12.31 -10.88 -5.89
N THR A 196 -12.58 -11.72 -6.86
CA THR A 196 -11.63 -12.65 -7.47
C THR A 196 -11.31 -12.32 -8.93
N LYS A 197 -11.99 -11.33 -9.52
CA LYS A 197 -11.82 -10.97 -10.93
C LYS A 197 -10.39 -10.55 -11.26
N LEU A 198 -9.68 -9.85 -10.35
CA LEU A 198 -8.27 -9.52 -10.56
C LEU A 198 -7.38 -10.76 -10.71
N LYS A 199 -7.73 -11.89 -10.06
CA LYS A 199 -7.05 -13.17 -10.27
C LYS A 199 -7.49 -13.84 -11.57
N GLU A 200 -8.80 -13.93 -11.78
CA GLU A 200 -9.42 -14.73 -12.84
C GLU A 200 -9.26 -14.09 -14.22
N HIS A 201 -9.44 -12.76 -14.32
CA HIS A 201 -9.46 -12.06 -15.61
C HIS A 201 -8.17 -11.29 -15.88
N TYR A 202 -7.45 -10.83 -14.82
CA TYR A 202 -6.29 -9.93 -14.96
C TYR A 202 -4.96 -10.58 -14.58
N GLY A 203 -4.95 -11.90 -14.31
CA GLY A 203 -3.72 -12.68 -14.07
C GLY A 203 -2.94 -12.24 -12.83
N LYS A 204 -3.60 -11.65 -11.82
CA LYS A 204 -2.96 -11.26 -10.57
C LYS A 204 -2.89 -12.45 -9.63
N HIS A 205 -1.71 -12.72 -9.06
CA HIS A 205 -1.49 -13.89 -8.21
C HIS A 205 -0.86 -13.48 -6.89
N CYS A 206 -1.51 -13.88 -5.80
CA CYS A 206 -1.01 -13.79 -4.42
C CYS A 206 -1.73 -14.83 -3.55
N ASP A 207 -1.29 -14.94 -2.29
CA ASP A 207 -1.81 -15.93 -1.33
C ASP A 207 -3.17 -15.54 -0.70
N TYR A 208 -3.71 -14.34 -1.00
CA TYR A 208 -5.04 -13.95 -0.52
C TYR A 208 -6.13 -14.70 -1.27
N ASP A 209 -7.25 -15.00 -0.63
CA ASP A 209 -8.41 -15.63 -1.28
C ASP A 209 -9.04 -14.69 -2.31
N SER A 210 -9.12 -13.40 -1.99
CA SER A 210 -9.59 -12.32 -2.86
C SER A 210 -8.56 -11.22 -2.99
N ILE A 211 -8.62 -10.44 -4.07
CA ILE A 211 -7.81 -9.23 -4.26
C ILE A 211 -8.75 -8.05 -4.47
N ALA A 212 -8.88 -7.22 -3.45
CA ALA A 212 -9.67 -6.00 -3.53
C ALA A 212 -8.97 -4.92 -4.37
N GLU A 213 -7.67 -4.72 -4.10
CA GLU A 213 -6.84 -3.76 -4.82
C GLU A 213 -5.49 -4.37 -5.19
N SER A 214 -5.02 -4.05 -6.40
CA SER A 214 -3.67 -4.32 -6.91
C SER A 214 -2.99 -3.00 -7.21
N TRP A 215 -2.02 -2.60 -6.39
CA TRP A 215 -1.30 -1.33 -6.51
C TRP A 215 -0.17 -1.46 -7.52
N GLU A 216 -0.47 -1.17 -8.78
CA GLU A 216 0.40 -1.41 -9.93
C GLU A 216 1.63 -0.50 -9.95
N LEU A 217 1.42 0.79 -9.65
CA LEU A 217 2.47 1.80 -9.54
C LEU A 217 2.33 2.51 -8.21
N SER A 218 3.19 2.20 -7.25
CA SER A 218 3.13 2.78 -5.92
C SER A 218 4.50 2.88 -5.27
N ALA A 219 4.87 4.09 -4.88
CA ALA A 219 5.97 4.37 -3.95
C ALA A 219 5.45 4.70 -2.53
N HIS A 220 4.13 4.58 -2.30
CA HIS A 220 3.48 4.93 -1.05
C HIS A 220 3.79 3.91 0.04
N GLU A 221 4.10 4.36 1.27
CA GLU A 221 4.51 3.51 2.39
C GLU A 221 3.47 2.43 2.77
N ALA A 222 2.18 2.72 2.59
CA ALA A 222 1.10 1.78 2.85
C ALA A 222 1.09 0.55 1.91
N GLY A 223 1.82 0.60 0.77
CA GLY A 223 1.90 -0.52 -0.16
C GLY A 223 2.75 -0.16 -1.37
N GLN A 224 4.02 -0.53 -1.36
CA GLN A 224 4.94 -0.23 -2.44
C GLN A 224 4.95 -1.35 -3.48
N SER A 225 5.00 -0.96 -4.75
CA SER A 225 5.33 -1.88 -5.84
C SER A 225 6.81 -2.28 -5.76
N ILE A 226 7.13 -3.42 -6.38
CA ILE A 226 8.49 -3.98 -6.40
C ILE A 226 8.99 -3.96 -7.83
N VAL A 227 10.23 -3.53 -8.04
CA VAL A 227 10.89 -3.60 -9.34
C VAL A 227 11.03 -5.07 -9.77
N ALA A 228 10.42 -5.43 -10.91
CA ALA A 228 10.36 -6.81 -11.39
C ALA A 228 11.34 -7.10 -12.53
N SER A 229 12.02 -6.09 -13.07
CA SER A 229 12.99 -6.25 -14.18
C SER A 229 14.29 -5.48 -13.90
N GLY A 230 15.31 -5.80 -14.71
CA GLY A 230 16.59 -5.12 -14.77
C GLY A 230 17.46 -5.29 -13.52
N ARG A 231 18.49 -4.46 -13.41
CA ARG A 231 19.48 -4.53 -12.34
C ARG A 231 18.94 -4.22 -10.93
N TYR A 232 17.81 -3.51 -10.87
CA TYR A 232 17.15 -3.17 -9.60
C TYR A 232 16.04 -4.13 -9.20
N LYS A 233 15.91 -5.27 -9.91
CA LYS A 233 14.90 -6.29 -9.64
C LYS A 233 14.90 -6.73 -8.16
N GLY A 234 13.72 -6.72 -7.56
CA GLY A 234 13.49 -7.09 -6.15
C GLY A 234 13.55 -5.92 -5.18
N ARG A 235 13.93 -4.71 -5.61
CA ARG A 235 13.88 -3.51 -4.77
C ARG A 235 12.48 -2.95 -4.69
N LEU A 236 12.16 -2.30 -3.57
CA LEU A 236 10.98 -1.45 -3.46
C LEU A 236 11.06 -0.29 -4.47
N PHE A 237 9.93 0.11 -5.00
CA PHE A 237 9.90 1.16 -6.02
C PHE A 237 10.40 2.51 -5.46
N ALA A 238 10.12 2.86 -4.20
CA ALA A 238 10.68 4.07 -3.59
C ALA A 238 12.21 4.02 -3.48
N ASP A 239 12.78 2.86 -3.16
CA ASP A 239 14.24 2.68 -3.14
C ASP A 239 14.84 2.84 -4.54
N TYR A 240 14.19 2.29 -5.56
CA TYR A 240 14.58 2.48 -6.95
C TYR A 240 14.58 3.96 -7.33
N LEU A 241 13.50 4.69 -7.03
CA LEU A 241 13.40 6.12 -7.31
C LEU A 241 14.50 6.94 -6.62
N SER A 242 14.84 6.58 -5.38
CA SER A 242 15.94 7.23 -4.66
C SER A 242 17.31 6.97 -5.30
N LYS A 243 17.48 5.81 -5.94
CA LYS A 243 18.74 5.42 -6.60
C LYS A 243 18.92 6.06 -7.97
N ILE A 244 17.84 6.15 -8.75
CA ILE A 244 17.93 6.80 -10.06
C ILE A 244 17.96 8.32 -9.99
N GLY A 245 17.51 8.91 -8.87
CA GLY A 245 17.36 10.36 -8.72
C GLY A 245 16.06 10.90 -9.34
N ARG A 246 15.56 11.98 -8.77
CA ARG A 246 14.28 12.61 -9.20
C ARG A 246 14.37 13.21 -10.59
N GLU A 247 15.56 13.63 -11.02
CA GLU A 247 15.83 14.16 -12.35
C GLU A 247 15.47 13.16 -13.47
N ASN A 248 15.53 11.87 -13.18
CA ASN A 248 15.16 10.80 -14.12
C ASN A 248 13.65 10.53 -14.18
N CYS A 249 12.85 11.19 -13.32
CA CYS A 249 11.39 11.20 -13.43
C CYS A 249 10.86 12.39 -14.24
N GLY A 250 11.75 13.20 -14.84
CA GLY A 250 11.43 14.42 -15.57
C GLY A 250 11.48 15.68 -14.68
N TRP A 251 11.72 16.84 -15.32
CA TRP A 251 11.97 18.07 -14.59
C TRP A 251 10.75 18.56 -13.77
N LYS A 252 9.52 18.21 -14.18
CA LYS A 252 8.30 18.52 -13.42
C LYS A 252 8.24 17.80 -12.07
N CYS A 253 8.92 16.65 -11.94
CA CYS A 253 8.96 15.89 -10.70
C CYS A 253 10.03 16.36 -9.71
N GLN A 254 10.97 17.21 -10.13
CA GLN A 254 12.10 17.63 -9.28
C GLN A 254 11.67 18.41 -8.03
N SER A 255 10.61 19.23 -8.15
CA SER A 255 10.05 20.02 -7.04
C SER A 255 9.08 19.25 -6.16
N ILE A 256 8.71 18.02 -6.52
CA ILE A 256 7.74 17.20 -5.79
C ILE A 256 8.49 16.35 -4.77
N GLU A 257 8.13 16.45 -3.48
CA GLU A 257 8.85 15.78 -2.40
C GLU A 257 8.71 14.24 -2.46
N ARG A 258 7.53 13.73 -2.80
CA ARG A 258 7.23 12.30 -2.92
C ARG A 258 6.84 11.96 -4.35
N PHE A 259 6.94 10.69 -4.74
CA PHE A 259 6.46 10.24 -6.04
C PHE A 259 4.98 10.59 -6.21
N PRO A 260 4.57 11.25 -7.32
CA PRO A 260 3.33 12.03 -7.33
C PRO A 260 2.04 11.23 -7.52
N ILE A 261 2.10 10.05 -8.13
CA ILE A 261 0.90 9.27 -8.49
C ILE A 261 0.91 7.86 -7.89
N LEU A 262 -0.28 7.30 -7.83
CA LEU A 262 -0.55 5.92 -7.45
C LEU A 262 -1.55 5.34 -8.46
N VAL A 263 -1.26 4.16 -9.01
CA VAL A 263 -2.14 3.47 -9.95
C VAL A 263 -2.56 2.13 -9.36
N LYS A 264 -3.86 1.85 -9.38
CA LYS A 264 -4.44 0.63 -8.82
C LYS A 264 -5.39 -0.03 -9.81
N LEU A 265 -5.52 -1.35 -9.72
CA LEU A 265 -6.70 -2.06 -10.18
C LEU A 265 -7.58 -2.38 -8.97
N ILE A 266 -8.87 -2.15 -9.09
CA ILE A 266 -9.86 -2.32 -8.02
C ILE A 266 -10.96 -3.25 -8.51
N ASP A 267 -11.25 -4.31 -7.75
CA ASP A 267 -12.36 -5.23 -7.99
C ASP A 267 -13.41 -5.06 -6.90
N ALA A 268 -14.49 -4.37 -7.22
CA ALA A 268 -15.61 -4.10 -6.32
C ALA A 268 -16.65 -5.23 -6.37
N LYS A 269 -16.40 -6.36 -5.72
CA LYS A 269 -17.41 -7.40 -5.54
C LYS A 269 -18.62 -6.93 -4.72
N GLU A 270 -18.38 -6.02 -3.78
CA GLU A 270 -19.41 -5.31 -3.03
C GLU A 270 -19.17 -3.79 -3.14
N ASN A 271 -20.20 -2.99 -2.85
CA ASN A 271 -20.06 -1.54 -2.87
C ASN A 271 -18.90 -1.07 -2.01
N LEU A 272 -18.06 -0.18 -2.48
CA LEU A 272 -17.10 0.52 -1.64
C LEU A 272 -17.84 1.49 -0.70
N SER A 273 -17.22 1.91 0.39
CA SER A 273 -17.78 2.93 1.26
C SER A 273 -18.00 4.24 0.51
N VAL A 274 -19.06 4.96 0.87
CA VAL A 274 -19.21 6.37 0.47
C VAL A 274 -18.13 7.17 1.18
N GLN A 275 -17.35 7.92 0.42
CA GLN A 275 -16.14 8.59 0.88
C GLN A 275 -15.92 9.92 0.15
N VAL A 276 -15.03 10.72 0.70
CA VAL A 276 -14.52 11.94 0.10
C VAL A 276 -13.03 12.07 0.39
N HIS A 277 -12.32 12.72 -0.50
CA HIS A 277 -10.89 12.98 -0.37
C HIS A 277 -10.61 14.47 -0.23
N PRO A 278 -9.64 14.87 0.62
CA PRO A 278 -9.22 16.25 0.72
C PRO A 278 -8.38 16.69 -0.49
N ASP A 279 -8.26 17.99 -0.68
CA ASP A 279 -7.26 18.60 -1.56
C ASP A 279 -5.85 18.65 -0.91
N ASP A 280 -4.85 19.16 -1.66
CA ASP A 280 -3.47 19.26 -1.17
C ASP A 280 -3.35 20.18 0.06
N ASP A 281 -4.07 21.30 0.08
CA ASP A 281 -3.94 22.31 1.15
C ASP A 281 -4.39 21.72 2.51
N TYR A 282 -5.52 21.02 2.48
CA TYR A 282 -6.04 20.35 3.68
C TYR A 282 -5.17 19.14 4.06
N ALA A 283 -4.88 18.25 3.10
CA ALA A 283 -4.18 17.00 3.38
C ALA A 283 -2.74 17.21 3.86
N LEU A 284 -1.98 18.13 3.23
CA LEU A 284 -0.61 18.44 3.64
C LEU A 284 -0.57 19.04 5.05
N SER A 285 -1.54 19.92 5.38
CA SER A 285 -1.56 20.59 6.67
C SER A 285 -2.04 19.72 7.84
N ARG A 286 -2.91 18.76 7.59
CA ARG A 286 -3.60 17.98 8.63
C ARG A 286 -3.16 16.52 8.73
N GLU A 287 -2.81 15.90 7.58
CA GLU A 287 -2.54 14.48 7.49
C GLU A 287 -1.09 14.17 7.10
N ASN A 288 -0.30 15.19 6.72
CA ASN A 288 1.01 15.02 6.11
C ASN A 288 0.97 14.10 4.87
N GLU A 289 -0.11 14.22 4.08
CA GLU A 289 -0.38 13.49 2.85
C GLU A 289 -0.66 14.47 1.70
N TYR A 290 -0.55 14.01 0.45
CA TYR A 290 -1.10 14.76 -0.67
C TYR A 290 -2.63 14.71 -0.65
N GLY A 291 -3.27 15.67 -1.32
CA GLY A 291 -4.66 15.57 -1.70
C GLY A 291 -4.89 14.36 -2.60
N LYS A 292 -6.15 14.04 -2.88
CA LYS A 292 -6.47 12.87 -3.69
C LYS A 292 -7.50 13.22 -4.76
N ASN A 293 -6.99 13.73 -5.90
CA ASN A 293 -7.71 13.74 -7.15
C ASN A 293 -7.52 12.41 -7.85
N GLU A 294 -8.56 11.84 -8.41
CA GLU A 294 -8.51 10.52 -9.02
C GLU A 294 -9.31 10.42 -10.32
N MET A 295 -8.99 9.43 -11.12
CA MET A 295 -9.72 9.05 -12.32
C MET A 295 -9.91 7.54 -12.32
N TRP A 296 -11.11 7.09 -12.64
CA TRP A 296 -11.45 5.69 -12.82
C TRP A 296 -11.67 5.37 -14.28
N TYR A 297 -10.91 4.43 -14.79
CA TYR A 297 -11.15 3.83 -16.10
C TYR A 297 -11.81 2.47 -15.89
N VAL A 298 -13.05 2.32 -16.38
CA VAL A 298 -13.82 1.08 -16.22
C VAL A 298 -13.24 0.01 -17.12
N LEU A 299 -12.78 -1.07 -16.52
CA LEU A 299 -12.23 -2.23 -17.22
C LEU A 299 -13.32 -3.24 -17.57
N GLU A 300 -14.22 -3.52 -16.62
CA GLU A 300 -15.40 -4.35 -16.82
C GLU A 300 -16.47 -4.01 -15.78
N HIS A 301 -17.72 -4.32 -16.07
CA HIS A 301 -18.82 -4.13 -15.14
C HIS A 301 -19.88 -5.25 -15.29
N GLU A 302 -20.61 -5.49 -14.21
CA GLU A 302 -21.80 -6.35 -14.20
C GLU A 302 -23.04 -5.55 -14.64
N GLU A 303 -24.05 -6.25 -15.14
CA GLU A 303 -25.31 -5.61 -15.56
C GLU A 303 -25.92 -4.77 -14.42
N GLY A 304 -26.25 -3.53 -14.70
CA GLY A 304 -26.81 -2.58 -13.74
C GLY A 304 -25.80 -1.97 -12.77
N ALA A 305 -24.51 -2.29 -12.89
CA ALA A 305 -23.47 -1.69 -12.06
C ALA A 305 -23.26 -0.21 -12.38
N GLY A 306 -22.78 0.53 -11.41
CA GLY A 306 -22.57 1.97 -11.55
C GLY A 306 -21.71 2.53 -10.40
N ILE A 307 -21.60 3.85 -10.39
CA ILE A 307 -20.88 4.60 -9.36
C ILE A 307 -21.77 5.66 -8.72
N TYR A 308 -21.54 5.96 -7.46
CA TYR A 308 -22.06 7.18 -6.85
C TYR A 308 -21.02 8.29 -7.05
N CYS A 309 -21.45 9.46 -7.56
CA CYS A 309 -20.54 10.56 -7.81
C CYS A 309 -21.21 11.92 -7.64
N GLY A 310 -20.86 12.61 -6.56
CA GLY A 310 -21.33 13.94 -6.21
C GLY A 310 -22.82 14.06 -5.91
N PHE A 311 -23.23 15.24 -5.47
CA PHE A 311 -24.62 15.51 -5.11
C PHE A 311 -25.49 15.81 -6.33
N LYS A 312 -26.77 15.40 -6.26
CA LYS A 312 -27.79 15.68 -7.31
C LYS A 312 -28.15 17.15 -7.42
N GLN A 313 -27.99 17.91 -6.35
CA GLN A 313 -28.30 19.33 -6.20
C GLN A 313 -27.40 19.94 -5.15
N ASP A 314 -27.39 21.26 -5.04
CA ASP A 314 -26.68 21.95 -3.96
C ASP A 314 -27.24 21.50 -2.62
N MET A 315 -26.34 21.20 -1.70
CA MET A 315 -26.65 20.71 -0.35
C MET A 315 -26.11 21.66 0.70
N THR A 316 -26.69 21.62 1.91
CA THR A 316 -26.06 22.22 3.08
C THR A 316 -25.42 21.16 3.96
N ARG A 317 -24.49 21.60 4.81
CA ARG A 317 -23.84 20.73 5.80
C ARG A 317 -24.86 19.99 6.67
N GLU A 318 -25.91 20.67 7.11
CA GLU A 318 -26.96 20.14 7.98
C GLU A 318 -27.78 19.07 7.27
N GLN A 319 -28.10 19.27 5.98
CA GLN A 319 -28.82 18.26 5.19
C GLN A 319 -28.01 16.98 5.03
N VAL A 320 -26.70 17.11 4.75
CA VAL A 320 -25.81 15.94 4.66
C VAL A 320 -25.68 15.24 6.00
N GLN A 321 -25.53 15.97 7.10
CA GLN A 321 -25.46 15.41 8.45
C GLN A 321 -26.73 14.64 8.80
N GLU A 322 -27.92 15.15 8.45
CA GLU A 322 -29.18 14.47 8.70
C GLU A 322 -29.27 13.17 7.89
N ALA A 323 -28.91 13.22 6.60
CA ALA A 323 -28.91 12.04 5.73
C ALA A 323 -27.90 10.95 6.16
N LEU A 324 -26.82 11.35 6.81
CA LEU A 324 -25.87 10.40 7.42
C LEU A 324 -26.44 9.74 8.68
N LYS A 325 -27.21 10.48 9.50
CA LYS A 325 -27.85 9.94 10.71
C LYS A 325 -28.97 8.95 10.41
N ASP A 326 -29.80 9.26 9.42
CA ASP A 326 -30.94 8.40 9.04
C ASP A 326 -30.58 7.35 8.00
N GLY A 327 -29.34 7.36 7.47
CA GLY A 327 -28.84 6.40 6.47
C GLY A 327 -29.29 6.69 5.04
N SER A 328 -29.87 7.83 4.75
CA SER A 328 -30.40 8.19 3.43
C SER A 328 -29.38 8.85 2.47
N ILE A 329 -28.12 8.94 2.88
CA ILE A 329 -27.07 9.65 2.13
C ILE A 329 -27.00 9.26 0.63
N LEU A 330 -27.22 7.99 0.28
CA LEU A 330 -27.22 7.52 -1.11
C LEU A 330 -28.32 8.19 -1.95
N SER A 331 -29.42 8.61 -1.35
CA SER A 331 -30.51 9.29 -2.06
C SER A 331 -30.13 10.68 -2.55
N LEU A 332 -29.12 11.31 -1.92
CA LEU A 332 -28.61 12.64 -2.26
C LEU A 332 -27.58 12.60 -3.40
N LEU A 333 -26.98 11.43 -3.65
CA LEU A 333 -25.88 11.26 -4.61
C LEU A 333 -26.40 10.86 -5.99
N ASN A 334 -25.71 11.30 -7.04
CA ASN A 334 -25.94 10.79 -8.39
C ASN A 334 -25.52 9.32 -8.45
N TRP A 335 -26.41 8.48 -9.00
CA TRP A 335 -26.06 7.15 -9.47
C TRP A 335 -25.79 7.22 -10.97
N ILE A 336 -24.60 6.86 -11.38
CA ILE A 336 -24.14 6.90 -12.77
C ILE A 336 -23.87 5.48 -13.21
N PRO A 337 -24.70 4.90 -14.13
CA PRO A 337 -24.39 3.63 -14.77
C PRO A 337 -23.05 3.73 -15.49
N VAL A 338 -22.21 2.72 -15.34
CA VAL A 338 -20.90 2.68 -15.98
C VAL A 338 -20.92 1.86 -17.26
N GLU A 339 -19.95 2.11 -18.11
CA GLU A 339 -19.72 1.37 -19.36
C GLU A 339 -18.22 1.04 -19.45
N ASP A 340 -17.90 -0.15 -19.98
CA ASP A 340 -16.52 -0.57 -20.21
C ASP A 340 -15.79 0.41 -21.13
N GLY A 341 -14.56 0.74 -20.77
CA GLY A 341 -13.73 1.67 -21.51
C GLY A 341 -14.08 3.15 -21.33
N LYS A 342 -15.00 3.50 -20.42
CA LYS A 342 -15.24 4.91 -20.03
C LYS A 342 -14.38 5.32 -18.84
N ALA A 343 -14.08 6.61 -18.82
CA ALA A 343 -13.32 7.25 -17.75
C ALA A 343 -14.20 8.25 -16.98
N TYR A 344 -14.01 8.29 -15.65
CA TYR A 344 -14.70 9.18 -14.73
C TYR A 344 -13.67 9.90 -13.88
N TYR A 345 -13.62 11.23 -13.99
CA TYR A 345 -12.72 12.05 -13.16
C TYR A 345 -13.43 12.45 -11.86
N ILE A 346 -12.77 12.24 -10.75
CA ILE A 346 -13.28 12.52 -9.40
C ILE A 346 -12.36 13.56 -8.75
N PRO A 347 -12.70 14.84 -8.79
CA PRO A 347 -11.95 15.89 -8.09
C PRO A 347 -11.97 15.66 -6.57
N ALA A 348 -10.92 16.09 -5.90
CA ALA A 348 -10.93 16.21 -4.44
C ALA A 348 -12.17 17.03 -4.00
N GLY A 349 -12.76 16.68 -2.86
CA GLY A 349 -14.03 17.24 -2.38
C GLY A 349 -15.28 16.54 -2.89
N THR A 350 -15.22 15.75 -3.95
CA THR A 350 -16.39 15.05 -4.48
C THR A 350 -16.72 13.82 -3.61
N VAL A 351 -17.97 13.75 -3.12
CA VAL A 351 -18.47 12.55 -2.41
C VAL A 351 -18.77 11.46 -3.43
N HIS A 352 -18.19 10.27 -3.25
CA HIS A 352 -18.27 9.21 -4.25
C HIS A 352 -18.20 7.80 -3.65
N ALA A 353 -18.56 6.79 -4.46
CA ALA A 353 -18.34 5.37 -4.18
C ALA A 353 -18.36 4.55 -5.46
N ILE A 354 -17.50 3.54 -5.56
CA ILE A 354 -17.59 2.51 -6.60
C ILE A 354 -18.69 1.53 -6.18
N GLY A 355 -19.65 1.27 -7.09
CA GLY A 355 -20.71 0.32 -6.87
C GLY A 355 -20.26 -1.11 -7.08
N LYS A 356 -21.01 -2.04 -6.54
CA LYS A 356 -20.82 -3.48 -6.72
C LYS A 356 -20.77 -3.86 -8.20
N GLY A 357 -19.89 -4.80 -8.52
CA GLY A 357 -19.76 -5.39 -9.86
C GLY A 357 -18.90 -4.61 -10.82
N VAL A 358 -18.22 -3.53 -10.36
CA VAL A 358 -17.35 -2.70 -11.20
C VAL A 358 -15.88 -3.06 -10.95
N VAL A 359 -15.12 -3.22 -12.04
CA VAL A 359 -13.65 -3.29 -12.00
C VAL A 359 -13.08 -2.06 -12.68
N VAL A 360 -12.20 -1.35 -11.97
CA VAL A 360 -11.59 -0.12 -12.49
C VAL A 360 -10.06 -0.13 -12.41
N CYS A 361 -9.44 0.59 -13.33
CA CYS A 361 -8.10 1.11 -13.15
C CYS A 361 -8.22 2.53 -12.57
N GLU A 362 -7.78 2.70 -11.34
CA GLU A 362 -7.75 3.99 -10.64
C GLU A 362 -6.38 4.63 -10.78
N ILE A 363 -6.35 5.84 -11.32
CA ILE A 363 -5.16 6.69 -11.38
C ILE A 363 -5.41 7.87 -10.47
N GLN A 364 -4.52 8.11 -9.49
CA GLN A 364 -4.71 9.11 -8.46
C GLN A 364 -3.40 9.77 -8.04
N GLN A 365 -3.49 10.88 -7.31
CA GLN A 365 -2.33 11.39 -6.57
C GLN A 365 -1.85 10.32 -5.56
N SER A 366 -0.56 10.33 -5.24
CA SER A 366 0.05 9.38 -4.31
C SER A 366 -0.37 9.67 -2.86
N SER A 367 -1.60 9.30 -2.54
CA SER A 367 -2.25 9.52 -1.24
C SER A 367 -3.12 8.32 -0.86
N ASN A 368 -3.16 8.01 0.42
CA ASN A 368 -4.10 7.03 1.00
C ASN A 368 -5.13 7.71 1.93
N CYS A 369 -5.24 9.05 1.83
CA CYS A 369 -6.15 9.83 2.66
C CYS A 369 -7.59 9.67 2.19
N THR A 370 -8.41 9.01 3.00
CA THR A 370 -9.82 8.71 2.68
C THR A 370 -10.69 9.00 3.89
N TYR A 371 -11.66 9.90 3.73
CA TYR A 371 -12.67 10.16 4.75
C TYR A 371 -13.95 9.44 4.43
N ARG A 372 -14.21 8.37 5.18
CA ARG A 372 -15.37 7.50 5.02
C ARG A 372 -16.57 8.10 5.70
N LEU A 373 -17.67 8.26 4.92
CA LEU A 373 -18.95 8.82 5.37
C LEU A 373 -19.95 7.74 5.75
N TYR A 374 -20.05 6.70 4.91
CA TYR A 374 -21.03 5.64 5.08
C TYR A 374 -20.47 4.31 4.57
N ASP A 375 -20.67 3.24 5.31
CA ASP A 375 -20.15 1.91 4.99
C ASP A 375 -21.21 0.79 5.09
N TYR A 376 -22.44 1.11 4.79
CA TYR A 376 -23.56 0.15 4.74
C TYR A 376 -23.75 -0.63 6.06
N ASN A 377 -23.30 -0.10 7.18
CA ASN A 377 -23.25 -0.77 8.48
C ASN A 377 -22.54 -2.14 8.47
N ARG A 378 -21.66 -2.38 7.50
CA ARG A 378 -20.89 -3.62 7.39
C ARG A 378 -19.99 -3.85 8.59
N THR A 379 -19.82 -5.12 8.91
CA THR A 379 -18.88 -5.58 9.93
C THR A 379 -17.89 -6.54 9.31
N ASP A 380 -16.69 -6.57 9.85
CA ASP A 380 -15.72 -7.60 9.54
C ASP A 380 -16.15 -8.97 10.14
N ARG A 381 -15.38 -10.02 9.88
CA ARG A 381 -15.63 -11.37 10.41
C ARG A 381 -15.63 -11.45 11.96
N TYR A 382 -15.19 -10.38 12.62
CA TYR A 382 -15.16 -10.27 14.09
C TYR A 382 -16.28 -9.38 14.64
N GLY A 383 -17.16 -8.85 13.77
CA GLY A 383 -18.26 -7.97 14.14
C GLY A 383 -17.89 -6.49 14.29
N ASN A 384 -16.67 -6.08 13.93
CA ASN A 384 -16.25 -4.68 14.02
C ASN A 384 -16.66 -3.91 12.77
N ARG A 385 -17.14 -2.67 12.98
CA ARG A 385 -17.40 -1.72 11.89
C ARG A 385 -16.14 -0.94 11.57
N ARG A 386 -15.97 -0.57 10.27
CA ARG A 386 -14.91 0.36 9.90
C ARG A 386 -15.22 1.76 10.41
N GLN A 387 -14.18 2.50 10.77
CA GLN A 387 -14.29 3.89 11.25
C GLN A 387 -14.88 4.79 10.17
N LEU A 388 -15.79 5.65 10.60
CA LEU A 388 -16.29 6.77 9.81
C LEU A 388 -15.56 8.04 10.22
N HIS A 389 -15.29 8.91 9.24
CA HIS A 389 -14.55 10.16 9.41
C HIS A 389 -15.46 11.36 9.13
N VAL A 390 -16.67 11.34 9.69
CA VAL A 390 -17.77 12.24 9.32
C VAL A 390 -17.36 13.71 9.42
N GLU A 391 -16.76 14.13 10.53
CA GLU A 391 -16.42 15.56 10.73
C GLU A 391 -15.38 16.04 9.72
N LYS A 392 -14.30 15.27 9.49
CA LYS A 392 -13.28 15.61 8.50
C LYS A 392 -13.87 15.60 7.08
N ALA A 393 -14.74 14.65 6.78
CA ALA A 393 -15.42 14.59 5.50
C ALA A 393 -16.29 15.83 5.24
N LEU A 394 -17.06 16.25 6.25
CA LEU A 394 -17.88 17.46 6.18
C LEU A 394 -17.06 18.77 6.04
N GLU A 395 -15.77 18.76 6.42
CA GLU A 395 -14.88 19.92 6.25
C GLU A 395 -14.36 20.05 4.80
N VAL A 396 -14.20 18.91 4.10
CA VAL A 396 -13.51 18.88 2.80
C VAL A 396 -14.44 18.65 1.60
N MET A 397 -15.72 18.27 1.82
CA MET A 397 -16.62 17.99 0.71
C MET A 397 -17.10 19.23 0.00
N ASP A 398 -17.26 19.14 -1.31
CA ASP A 398 -17.96 20.11 -2.12
C ASP A 398 -19.47 19.84 -2.03
N TYR A 399 -20.21 20.83 -1.55
CA TYR A 399 -21.66 20.75 -1.36
C TYR A 399 -22.47 21.14 -2.60
N HIS A 400 -21.80 21.58 -3.67
CA HIS A 400 -22.49 21.97 -4.90
C HIS A 400 -22.99 20.73 -5.68
N ARG A 401 -23.99 20.99 -6.50
CA ARG A 401 -24.42 20.00 -7.49
C ARG A 401 -23.24 19.58 -8.35
N TYR A 402 -23.03 18.28 -8.45
CA TYR A 402 -21.97 17.72 -9.27
C TYR A 402 -22.43 17.54 -10.72
N GLU A 403 -21.62 18.01 -11.64
CA GLU A 403 -21.75 17.73 -13.06
C GLU A 403 -20.48 17.01 -13.52
N LEU A 404 -20.66 15.89 -14.22
CA LEU A 404 -19.52 15.15 -14.77
C LEU A 404 -18.71 16.07 -15.68
N PRO A 405 -17.40 16.24 -15.40
CA PRO A 405 -16.54 17.00 -16.30
C PRO A 405 -16.57 16.37 -17.69
N GLN A 406 -16.98 17.16 -18.69
CA GLN A 406 -16.89 16.73 -20.07
C GLN A 406 -15.49 17.03 -20.57
N PHE A 407 -14.66 15.99 -20.69
CA PHE A 407 -13.41 16.09 -21.42
C PHE A 407 -13.74 16.12 -22.92
N GLN A 408 -13.10 17.04 -23.66
CA GLN A 408 -13.18 16.99 -25.11
C GLN A 408 -12.59 15.65 -25.56
N ASP A 409 -13.31 14.93 -26.41
CA ASP A 409 -12.86 13.63 -26.94
C ASP A 409 -11.69 13.86 -27.92
N GLU A 410 -10.48 13.93 -27.37
CA GLU A 410 -9.25 14.03 -28.14
C GLU A 410 -8.83 12.62 -28.56
N THR A 411 -9.34 12.20 -29.70
CA THR A 411 -9.00 10.89 -30.30
C THR A 411 -8.08 11.08 -31.49
N VAL A 412 -6.91 10.43 -31.46
CA VAL A 412 -5.94 10.36 -32.56
C VAL A 412 -5.98 8.96 -33.15
N VAL A 413 -6.35 8.87 -34.41
CA VAL A 413 -6.38 7.62 -35.17
C VAL A 413 -5.14 7.55 -36.09
N LYS A 414 -4.38 6.47 -35.98
CA LYS A 414 -3.25 6.10 -36.83
C LYS A 414 -3.54 4.74 -37.46
N ASP A 415 -2.77 4.37 -38.50
CA ASP A 415 -2.96 3.09 -39.20
C ASP A 415 -2.81 1.87 -38.30
N THR A 416 -1.99 1.98 -37.23
CA THR A 416 -1.60 0.87 -36.36
C THR A 416 -2.11 1.01 -34.92
N TYR A 417 -2.66 2.15 -34.55
CA TYR A 417 -3.23 2.36 -33.21
C TYR A 417 -4.23 3.52 -33.17
N THR A 418 -5.11 3.48 -32.19
CA THR A 418 -5.94 4.61 -31.80
C THR A 418 -5.57 5.04 -30.37
N CYS A 419 -5.31 6.33 -30.19
CA CYS A 419 -5.06 6.93 -28.88
C CYS A 419 -6.24 7.84 -28.50
N ARG A 420 -6.79 7.68 -27.32
CA ARG A 420 -7.85 8.53 -26.77
C ARG A 420 -7.39 9.10 -25.43
N ILE A 421 -7.42 10.42 -25.27
CA ILE A 421 -7.18 11.09 -23.99
C ILE A 421 -8.40 10.83 -23.11
N LEU A 422 -8.17 10.27 -21.93
CA LEU A 422 -9.21 9.91 -20.97
C LEU A 422 -9.45 10.99 -19.94
N SER A 423 -8.37 11.63 -19.49
CA SER A 423 -8.41 12.67 -18.45
C SER A 423 -7.12 13.49 -18.48
N ARG A 424 -7.25 14.77 -18.17
CA ARG A 424 -6.12 15.68 -17.98
C ARG A 424 -6.40 16.61 -16.82
N CYS A 425 -5.53 16.64 -15.82
CA CYS A 425 -5.62 17.55 -14.69
C CYS A 425 -4.22 18.10 -14.32
N LYS A 426 -4.13 18.88 -13.26
CA LYS A 426 -2.86 19.43 -12.76
C LYS A 426 -1.83 18.33 -12.43
N TYR A 427 -2.26 17.12 -12.07
CA TYR A 427 -1.44 16.08 -11.46
C TYR A 427 -1.04 14.98 -12.42
N PHE A 428 -1.91 14.66 -13.39
CA PHE A 428 -1.67 13.59 -14.36
C PHE A 428 -2.47 13.79 -15.65
N GLU A 429 -2.00 13.16 -16.71
CA GLU A 429 -2.73 12.94 -17.95
C GLU A 429 -2.84 11.43 -18.19
N CYS A 430 -4.02 10.96 -18.58
CA CYS A 430 -4.28 9.55 -18.88
C CYS A 430 -4.79 9.40 -20.31
N ALA A 431 -4.26 8.39 -21.01
CA ALA A 431 -4.69 8.04 -22.35
C ALA A 431 -4.85 6.53 -22.49
N SER A 432 -5.83 6.08 -23.28
CA SER A 432 -5.95 4.70 -23.71
C SER A 432 -5.41 4.52 -25.11
N TYR A 433 -4.69 3.42 -25.34
CA TYR A 433 -4.16 3.04 -26.65
C TYR A 433 -4.75 1.70 -27.07
N GLN A 434 -5.44 1.69 -28.19
CA GLN A 434 -5.86 0.46 -28.85
C GLN A 434 -4.89 0.18 -30.00
N ILE A 435 -4.05 -0.83 -29.83
CA ILE A 435 -2.92 -1.11 -30.73
C ILE A 435 -3.24 -2.32 -31.59
N HIS A 436 -3.16 -2.18 -32.93
CA HIS A 436 -3.39 -3.24 -33.91
C HIS A 436 -2.11 -3.66 -34.63
N GLY A 437 -0.97 -3.04 -34.27
CA GLY A 437 0.35 -3.30 -34.84
C GLY A 437 1.43 -2.70 -33.96
N THR A 438 2.09 -1.63 -34.39
CA THR A 438 3.12 -0.92 -33.63
C THR A 438 2.62 0.46 -33.24
N ALA A 439 2.80 0.85 -31.98
CA ALA A 439 2.56 2.20 -31.51
C ALA A 439 3.86 2.85 -31.08
N GLU A 440 4.06 4.10 -31.49
CA GLU A 440 5.12 4.96 -30.96
C GLU A 440 4.53 5.79 -29.83
N LEU A 441 4.99 5.53 -28.61
CA LEU A 441 4.59 6.31 -27.45
C LEU A 441 5.52 7.51 -27.30
N PRO A 442 5.00 8.71 -27.02
CA PRO A 442 5.83 9.88 -26.82
C PRO A 442 6.70 9.71 -25.57
N ALA A 443 7.99 9.97 -25.72
CA ALA A 443 8.91 10.08 -24.59
C ALA A 443 8.98 11.55 -24.16
N TYR A 444 8.55 11.82 -22.96
CA TYR A 444 8.56 13.16 -22.38
C TYR A 444 9.83 13.37 -21.56
N SER A 445 10.53 14.50 -21.78
CA SER A 445 11.67 14.88 -20.93
C SER A 445 11.22 15.59 -19.64
N ASP A 446 9.98 16.00 -19.58
CA ASP A 446 9.39 16.76 -18.48
C ASP A 446 8.68 15.91 -17.44
N SER A 447 8.32 14.65 -17.77
CA SER A 447 7.62 13.72 -16.89
C SER A 447 7.96 12.27 -17.24
N PHE A 448 7.56 11.35 -16.36
CA PHE A 448 7.60 9.91 -16.61
C PHE A 448 6.26 9.43 -17.21
N SER A 449 6.28 8.23 -17.79
CA SER A 449 5.09 7.53 -18.25
C SER A 449 4.95 6.17 -17.55
N SER A 450 3.73 5.79 -17.23
CA SER A 450 3.39 4.46 -16.73
C SER A 450 2.42 3.77 -17.70
N LEU A 451 2.69 2.50 -18.01
CA LEU A 451 1.85 1.66 -18.84
C LEU A 451 1.24 0.56 -17.95
N VAL A 452 -0.07 0.41 -18.04
CA VAL A 452 -0.86 -0.57 -17.27
C VAL A 452 -1.67 -1.44 -18.19
#